data_4c522d35e8434d1b8820978459d53cce
#
_entry.id   4c522d35e8434d1b8820978459d53cce
#
_cell.length_a   1.000
_cell.length_b   1.000
_cell.length_c   1.000
_cell.angle_alpha   90.00
_cell.angle_beta   90.00
_cell.angle_gamma   90.00
#
_symmetry.space_group_name_H-M   'P 1'
#
loop_
_entity.id
_entity.type
_entity.pdbx_description
1 polymer ?
#
loop_
_entity_poly.entity_id
_entity_poly.type
_entity_poly.pdbx_seq_one_letter_code
_entity_poly.pdbx_strand_id
1 'polypeptide(L)'
;MKAKKNAQICFISSDTRDLYAEDIFRVMAAPESYIIKFRYRYELIKEVNRIKENMDVIIYSLVGTHSDENKLELIPIRKAKIKDIEKQNDFIEYYLELKEFVILTSENKKIECEKIPQKIVSIITDKNLEVEPCLWEEKVEELFALDNNNFRDRLMYKIEKLEVRKFCERWKNVPLKGKNTYVCYSNSDYKLIINLKKSSDKKSSDKNYILNINCDKDILKDILEFISLDAPRDKVTNRFYTGYFNTDQRYSQLIFRNPPQKSEVENSNKYDFKINIKLKKRKFYSILFGLLIGILTAVTKYNGIITFSKVWNKSIPEIIDYSFLPLIIGLISVFLFHKYDKK
;
A
#
# COMPACT_ATOMS: atom_id res chain seq x y z
N MET A 1 -22.05 -30.38 23.92
CA MET A 1 -21.36 -29.12 24.18
C MET A 1 -21.70 -28.13 23.08
N LYS A 2 -22.48 -27.08 23.34
CA LYS A 2 -22.72 -26.02 22.34
C LYS A 2 -21.40 -25.25 22.16
N ALA A 3 -20.87 -25.26 20.94
CA ALA A 3 -19.73 -24.44 20.58
C ALA A 3 -20.03 -22.99 21.02
N LYS A 4 -19.20 -22.41 21.88
CA LYS A 4 -19.27 -21.00 22.22
C LYS A 4 -19.11 -20.24 20.88
N LYS A 5 -20.19 -19.61 20.42
CA LYS A 5 -20.11 -18.69 19.29
C LYS A 5 -19.03 -17.67 19.57
N ASN A 6 -17.96 -17.65 18.75
CA ASN A 6 -16.90 -16.68 18.89
C ASN A 6 -17.51 -15.28 18.72
N ALA A 7 -17.39 -14.45 19.73
CA ALA A 7 -17.83 -13.06 19.64
C ALA A 7 -17.04 -12.35 18.53
N GLN A 8 -17.76 -11.64 17.66
CA GLN A 8 -17.15 -10.88 16.58
C GLN A 8 -16.68 -9.51 17.11
N ILE A 9 -15.43 -9.16 16.83
CA ILE A 9 -14.88 -7.86 17.20
C ILE A 9 -15.05 -6.90 16.03
N CYS A 10 -15.68 -5.76 16.30
CA CYS A 10 -15.98 -4.73 15.32
C CYS A 10 -15.24 -3.45 15.66
N PHE A 11 -14.54 -2.89 14.68
CA PHE A 11 -13.99 -1.56 14.76
C PHE A 11 -14.90 -0.60 14.00
N ILE A 12 -15.32 0.48 14.68
CA ILE A 12 -16.32 1.38 14.12
C ILE A 12 -15.70 2.74 13.88
N SER A 13 -15.91 3.26 12.67
CA SER A 13 -15.70 4.65 12.33
C SER A 13 -17.05 5.29 12.00
N SER A 14 -17.30 6.51 12.47
CA SER A 14 -18.57 7.19 12.30
C SER A 14 -18.42 8.47 11.48
N ASP A 15 -19.52 8.92 10.88
CA ASP A 15 -19.58 10.17 10.13
C ASP A 15 -19.80 11.42 11.01
N THR A 16 -19.84 11.26 12.36
CA THR A 16 -20.03 12.38 13.30
C THR A 16 -18.90 13.39 13.31
N ARG A 17 -17.70 12.95 12.92
CA ARG A 17 -16.52 13.82 12.84
C ARG A 17 -15.82 13.57 11.52
N ASP A 18 -15.43 14.63 10.85
CA ASP A 18 -14.71 14.58 9.58
C ASP A 18 -13.52 13.62 9.60
N LEU A 19 -12.76 13.57 10.71
CA LEU A 19 -11.61 12.68 10.86
C LEU A 19 -11.99 11.19 10.81
N TYR A 20 -13.14 10.84 11.35
CA TYR A 20 -13.60 9.44 11.36
C TYR A 20 -14.22 9.03 10.02
N ALA A 21 -14.92 9.95 9.37
CA ALA A 21 -15.37 9.73 8.00
C ALA A 21 -14.18 9.44 7.07
N GLU A 22 -13.06 10.18 7.24
CA GLU A 22 -11.84 9.96 6.47
C GLU A 22 -11.21 8.58 6.67
N ASP A 23 -11.37 7.98 7.84
CA ASP A 23 -10.86 6.63 8.08
C ASP A 23 -11.52 5.59 7.16
N ILE A 24 -12.81 5.73 6.88
CA ILE A 24 -13.50 4.85 5.93
C ILE A 24 -12.96 5.03 4.51
N PHE A 25 -12.72 6.27 4.06
CA PHE A 25 -12.10 6.51 2.76
C PHE A 25 -10.70 5.89 2.67
N ARG A 26 -9.91 5.96 3.75
CA ARG A 26 -8.59 5.31 3.82
C ARG A 26 -8.70 3.79 3.77
N VAL A 27 -9.68 3.20 4.48
CA VAL A 27 -9.96 1.76 4.43
C VAL A 27 -10.34 1.33 3.01
N MET A 28 -11.15 2.13 2.31
CA MET A 28 -11.57 1.86 0.93
C MET A 28 -10.43 2.01 -0.08
N ALA A 29 -9.53 2.98 0.13
CA ALA A 29 -8.40 3.28 -0.76
C ALA A 29 -7.23 2.32 -0.62
N ALA A 30 -7.06 1.72 0.55
CA ALA A 30 -5.88 0.93 0.88
C ALA A 30 -5.82 -0.42 0.14
N PRO A 31 -4.63 -0.85 -0.32
CA PRO A 31 -4.44 -2.19 -0.85
C PRO A 31 -4.60 -3.25 0.26
N GLU A 32 -4.70 -4.52 -0.15
CA GLU A 32 -4.62 -5.63 0.81
C GLU A 32 -3.27 -5.64 1.53
N SER A 33 -3.27 -6.13 2.77
CA SER A 33 -2.12 -6.14 3.68
C SER A 33 -1.62 -4.75 4.12
N TYR A 34 -2.34 -3.67 3.80
CA TYR A 34 -2.08 -2.35 4.38
C TYR A 34 -2.44 -2.37 5.87
N ILE A 35 -1.59 -1.75 6.69
CA ILE A 35 -1.83 -1.64 8.13
C ILE A 35 -2.41 -0.26 8.40
N ILE A 36 -3.69 -0.22 8.78
CA ILE A 36 -4.36 1.01 9.20
C ILE A 36 -4.34 1.12 10.72
N LYS A 37 -4.23 2.35 11.22
CA LYS A 37 -4.24 2.64 12.64
C LYS A 37 -5.57 3.22 13.07
N PHE A 38 -6.19 2.61 14.07
CA PHE A 38 -7.33 3.14 14.79
C PHE A 38 -6.91 3.53 16.20
N ARG A 39 -7.27 4.76 16.63
CA ARG A 39 -6.94 5.30 17.93
C ARG A 39 -8.20 5.63 18.70
N TYR A 40 -8.29 5.10 19.91
CA TYR A 40 -9.45 5.28 20.76
C TYR A 40 -9.06 5.68 22.19
N ARG A 41 -9.94 6.42 22.87
CA ARG A 41 -9.79 6.62 24.30
C ARG A 41 -10.18 5.37 25.07
N TYR A 42 -9.46 5.05 26.13
CA TYR A 42 -9.75 3.86 26.96
C TYR A 42 -11.20 3.79 27.44
N GLU A 43 -11.77 4.93 27.83
CA GLU A 43 -13.14 5.04 28.33
C GLU A 43 -14.20 4.62 27.28
N LEU A 44 -13.85 4.65 26.00
CA LEU A 44 -14.74 4.31 24.89
C LEU A 44 -14.71 2.83 24.51
N ILE A 45 -13.75 2.06 25.04
CA ILE A 45 -13.60 0.65 24.69
C ILE A 45 -14.21 -0.22 25.77
N LYS A 46 -15.21 -1.01 25.37
CA LYS A 46 -15.71 -2.09 26.23
C LYS A 46 -14.82 -3.31 26.12
N GLU A 47 -14.54 -3.98 27.23
CA GLU A 47 -13.86 -5.27 27.28
C GLU A 47 -12.47 -5.29 26.59
N VAL A 48 -11.67 -4.25 26.80
CA VAL A 48 -10.28 -4.13 26.26
C VAL A 48 -9.46 -5.42 26.41
N ASN A 49 -9.65 -6.14 27.50
CA ASN A 49 -8.89 -7.36 27.82
C ASN A 49 -9.22 -8.54 26.89
N ARG A 50 -10.34 -8.51 26.18
CA ARG A 50 -10.71 -9.54 25.21
C ARG A 50 -10.07 -9.34 23.83
N ILE A 51 -9.63 -8.11 23.54
CA ILE A 51 -9.02 -7.76 22.25
C ILE A 51 -7.53 -8.10 22.32
N LYS A 52 -7.08 -8.98 21.45
CA LYS A 52 -5.70 -9.48 21.42
C LYS A 52 -5.13 -9.39 19.99
N GLU A 53 -3.82 -9.38 19.92
CA GLU A 53 -3.13 -9.53 18.64
C GLU A 53 -3.53 -10.82 17.92
N ASN A 54 -3.43 -10.79 16.61
CA ASN A 54 -3.77 -11.88 15.70
C ASN A 54 -5.26 -12.27 15.64
N MET A 55 -6.16 -11.52 16.27
CA MET A 55 -7.60 -11.72 16.14
C MET A 55 -8.11 -11.15 14.82
N ASP A 56 -9.06 -11.86 14.22
CA ASP A 56 -9.81 -11.37 13.07
C ASP A 56 -10.92 -10.43 13.53
N VAL A 57 -11.08 -9.33 12.82
CA VAL A 57 -12.01 -8.25 13.15
C VAL A 57 -12.68 -7.74 11.88
N ILE A 58 -13.80 -7.03 12.02
CA ILE A 58 -14.47 -6.35 10.93
C ILE A 58 -14.48 -4.85 11.22
N ILE A 59 -14.18 -4.07 10.18
CA ILE A 59 -14.28 -2.61 10.20
C ILE A 59 -15.66 -2.24 9.69
N TYR A 60 -16.40 -1.45 10.47
CA TYR A 60 -17.73 -0.95 10.16
C TYR A 60 -17.71 0.57 9.99
N SER A 61 -18.55 1.06 9.10
CA SER A 61 -18.95 2.46 9.03
C SER A 61 -20.28 2.63 9.77
N LEU A 62 -20.36 3.60 10.67
CA LEU A 62 -21.61 4.04 11.28
C LEU A 62 -22.08 5.28 10.51
N VAL A 63 -23.24 5.20 9.89
CA VAL A 63 -23.80 6.22 9.02
C VAL A 63 -25.13 6.72 9.59
N GLY A 64 -25.50 7.98 9.31
CA GLY A 64 -26.77 8.58 9.75
C GLY A 64 -26.66 9.44 11.01
N THR A 65 -25.45 9.71 11.50
CA THR A 65 -25.25 10.49 12.74
C THR A 65 -25.61 11.97 12.62
N HIS A 66 -25.75 12.47 11.38
CA HIS A 66 -26.14 13.84 11.09
C HIS A 66 -27.58 14.00 10.59
N SER A 67 -28.31 12.89 10.43
CA SER A 67 -29.73 12.95 10.07
C SER A 67 -30.57 13.12 11.34
N ASP A 68 -31.56 14.00 11.31
CA ASP A 68 -32.52 14.24 12.40
C ASP A 68 -33.40 13.00 12.68
N GLU A 69 -33.36 12.02 11.82
CA GLU A 69 -34.08 10.77 11.95
C GLU A 69 -33.17 9.73 12.64
N ASN A 70 -33.41 9.43 13.84
CA ASN A 70 -32.82 8.47 14.80
C ASN A 70 -32.43 7.06 14.26
N LYS A 71 -32.17 6.91 12.98
CA LYS A 71 -31.78 5.65 12.33
C LYS A 71 -30.33 5.65 11.99
N LEU A 72 -29.53 4.97 12.80
CA LEU A 72 -28.13 4.72 12.56
C LEU A 72 -27.96 3.37 11.86
N GLU A 73 -27.17 3.35 10.83
CA GLU A 73 -26.84 2.13 10.09
C GLU A 73 -25.38 1.75 10.31
N LEU A 74 -25.15 0.49 10.66
CA LEU A 74 -23.82 -0.12 10.71
C LEU A 74 -23.58 -0.92 9.43
N ILE A 75 -22.59 -0.51 8.67
CA ILE A 75 -22.24 -1.11 7.39
C ILE A 75 -20.89 -1.78 7.51
N PRO A 76 -20.77 -3.10 7.34
CA PRO A 76 -19.49 -3.78 7.32
C PRO A 76 -18.70 -3.34 6.08
N ILE A 77 -17.47 -2.94 6.24
CA ILE A 77 -16.63 -2.48 5.13
C ILE A 77 -15.61 -3.53 4.75
N ARG A 78 -14.82 -3.99 5.74
CA ARG A 78 -13.66 -4.81 5.43
C ARG A 78 -13.26 -5.69 6.60
N LYS A 79 -12.87 -6.93 6.32
CA LYS A 79 -12.18 -7.76 7.32
C LYS A 79 -10.77 -7.23 7.54
N ALA A 80 -10.27 -7.40 8.74
CA ALA A 80 -8.93 -7.07 9.11
C ALA A 80 -8.39 -8.03 10.17
N LYS A 81 -7.09 -7.99 10.40
CA LYS A 81 -6.42 -8.75 11.46
C LYS A 81 -5.64 -7.80 12.35
N ILE A 82 -5.79 -7.92 13.66
CA ILE A 82 -5.01 -7.12 14.62
C ILE A 82 -3.56 -7.57 14.55
N LYS A 83 -2.65 -6.66 14.18
CA LYS A 83 -1.20 -6.93 14.12
C LYS A 83 -0.48 -6.52 15.37
N ASP A 84 -0.90 -5.40 15.96
CA ASP A 84 -0.24 -4.82 17.12
C ASP A 84 -1.24 -3.98 17.90
N ILE A 85 -0.98 -3.82 19.20
CA ILE A 85 -1.80 -3.04 20.14
C ILE A 85 -0.86 -2.22 21.01
N GLU A 86 -0.86 -0.90 20.83
CA GLU A 86 -0.08 0.03 21.62
C GLU A 86 -0.97 0.75 22.64
N LYS A 87 -0.56 0.71 23.90
CA LYS A 87 -1.24 1.40 24.98
C LYS A 87 -0.47 2.67 25.35
N GLN A 88 -1.15 3.79 25.27
CA GLN A 88 -0.60 5.11 25.64
C GLN A 88 -1.55 5.74 26.66
N ASN A 89 -1.05 6.27 27.76
CA ASN A 89 -1.84 6.92 28.85
C ASN A 89 -3.37 6.76 28.74
N ASP A 90 -4.05 7.68 28.04
CA ASP A 90 -5.51 7.72 27.91
C ASP A 90 -6.04 7.07 26.63
N PHE A 91 -5.14 6.56 25.77
CA PHE A 91 -5.47 6.03 24.46
C PHE A 91 -4.92 4.63 24.25
N ILE A 92 -5.62 3.88 23.39
CA ILE A 92 -5.16 2.63 22.84
C ILE A 92 -5.16 2.73 21.32
N GLU A 93 -4.09 2.28 20.69
CA GLU A 93 -3.90 2.24 19.24
C GLU A 93 -3.91 0.79 18.78
N TYR A 94 -4.75 0.51 17.79
CA TYR A 94 -4.85 -0.79 17.14
C TYR A 94 -4.32 -0.69 15.72
N TYR A 95 -3.40 -1.56 15.37
CA TYR A 95 -2.83 -1.68 14.05
C TYR A 95 -3.48 -2.86 13.33
N LEU A 96 -4.33 -2.57 12.35
CA LEU A 96 -5.17 -3.54 11.66
C LEU A 96 -4.63 -3.79 10.24
N GLU A 97 -4.22 -5.03 9.95
CA GLU A 97 -3.89 -5.47 8.60
C GLU A 97 -5.17 -5.74 7.81
N LEU A 98 -5.42 -4.96 6.77
CA LEU A 98 -6.62 -5.05 5.96
C LEU A 98 -6.64 -6.31 5.09
N LYS A 99 -7.82 -6.94 4.99
CA LYS A 99 -8.12 -8.13 4.18
C LYS A 99 -9.16 -7.80 3.11
N GLU A 100 -9.99 -8.76 2.73
CA GLU A 100 -11.07 -8.61 1.75
C GLU A 100 -12.18 -7.66 2.20
N PHE A 101 -12.88 -7.07 1.24
CA PHE A 101 -14.12 -6.34 1.46
C PHE A 101 -15.26 -7.31 1.76
N VAL A 102 -16.27 -6.86 2.52
CA VAL A 102 -17.38 -7.71 2.95
C VAL A 102 -18.71 -6.98 2.90
N ILE A 103 -19.77 -7.77 2.68
CA ILE A 103 -21.18 -7.36 2.77
C ILE A 103 -21.92 -8.27 3.75
N LEU A 104 -23.08 -7.84 4.22
CA LEU A 104 -23.97 -8.70 5.03
C LEU A 104 -24.67 -9.74 4.14
N THR A 105 -24.75 -10.99 4.61
CA THR A 105 -25.43 -12.08 3.91
C THR A 105 -26.92 -12.15 4.20
N SER A 106 -27.38 -11.55 5.29
CA SER A 106 -28.78 -11.65 5.71
C SER A 106 -29.71 -10.74 4.90
N GLU A 107 -30.99 -11.12 4.78
CA GLU A 107 -32.06 -10.33 4.15
C GLU A 107 -32.18 -8.93 4.74
N ASN A 108 -31.74 -8.74 6.01
CA ASN A 108 -31.58 -7.44 6.65
C ASN A 108 -30.19 -6.87 6.32
N LYS A 109 -30.07 -6.25 5.16
CA LYS A 109 -28.83 -5.60 4.71
C LYS A 109 -28.38 -4.44 5.60
N LYS A 110 -29.11 -4.10 6.64
CA LYS A 110 -28.87 -2.96 7.53
C LYS A 110 -28.95 -3.39 8.98
N ILE A 111 -27.95 -2.99 9.76
CA ILE A 111 -28.01 -3.12 11.22
C ILE A 111 -28.44 -1.76 11.73
N GLU A 112 -29.72 -1.66 12.08
CA GLU A 112 -30.23 -0.43 12.72
C GLU A 112 -29.78 -0.39 14.18
N CYS A 113 -29.22 0.73 14.58
CA CYS A 113 -28.90 1.04 15.98
C CYS A 113 -29.84 2.14 16.45
N GLU A 114 -30.73 1.84 17.38
CA GLU A 114 -31.71 2.80 17.92
C GLU A 114 -31.07 3.98 18.70
N LYS A 115 -29.85 3.82 19.16
CA LYS A 115 -29.07 4.88 19.86
C LYS A 115 -27.60 4.69 19.60
N ILE A 116 -26.90 5.79 19.32
CA ILE A 116 -25.43 5.78 19.46
C ILE A 116 -25.16 5.56 20.95
N PRO A 117 -24.66 4.41 21.35
CA PRO A 117 -24.13 4.30 22.70
C PRO A 117 -23.00 5.32 22.76
N GLN A 118 -23.04 6.26 23.71
CA GLN A 118 -21.98 7.26 23.94
C GLN A 118 -20.57 6.64 24.11
N LYS A 119 -20.48 5.30 24.08
CA LYS A 119 -19.28 4.49 24.27
C LYS A 119 -19.19 3.39 23.20
N ILE A 120 -19.23 3.74 21.90
CA ILE A 120 -19.02 2.74 20.86
C ILE A 120 -17.64 2.89 20.29
N VAL A 121 -16.83 1.88 20.54
CA VAL A 121 -15.60 1.71 19.82
C VAL A 121 -15.28 0.27 19.48
N SER A 122 -15.72 -0.65 20.28
CA SER A 122 -15.71 -2.06 19.91
C SER A 122 -17.03 -2.66 20.31
N ILE A 123 -17.83 -3.02 19.35
CA ILE A 123 -19.01 -3.86 19.62
C ILE A 123 -18.50 -5.29 19.50
N ILE A 124 -18.40 -5.94 20.64
CA ILE A 124 -18.45 -7.38 20.68
C ILE A 124 -19.91 -7.71 20.52
N THR A 125 -20.33 -8.01 19.29
CA THR A 125 -21.69 -8.43 19.07
C THR A 125 -21.79 -9.90 19.43
N ASP A 126 -22.69 -10.25 20.34
CA ASP A 126 -23.10 -11.64 20.56
C ASP A 126 -23.90 -12.20 19.35
N LYS A 127 -24.26 -11.35 18.41
CA LYS A 127 -24.87 -11.72 17.14
C LYS A 127 -23.75 -12.04 16.16
N ASN A 128 -23.69 -13.28 15.69
CA ASN A 128 -22.92 -13.63 14.49
C ASN A 128 -23.53 -12.89 13.31
N LEU A 129 -22.94 -11.75 12.97
CA LEU A 129 -23.25 -11.09 11.71
C LEU A 129 -22.52 -11.87 10.65
N GLU A 130 -23.27 -12.62 9.88
CA GLU A 130 -22.72 -13.35 8.75
C GLU A 130 -22.37 -12.33 7.67
N VAL A 131 -21.08 -12.26 7.36
CA VAL A 131 -20.55 -11.42 6.28
C VAL A 131 -19.88 -12.31 5.25
N GLU A 132 -20.09 -11.98 3.99
CA GLU A 132 -19.44 -12.64 2.86
C GLU A 132 -18.48 -11.71 2.14
N PRO A 133 -17.41 -12.25 1.51
CA PRO A 133 -16.53 -11.46 0.68
C PRO A 133 -17.27 -10.83 -0.49
N CYS A 134 -16.91 -9.60 -0.85
CA CYS A 134 -17.44 -8.90 -2.00
C CYS A 134 -16.33 -8.18 -2.78
N LEU A 135 -16.64 -7.77 -4.00
CA LEU A 135 -15.75 -6.92 -4.79
C LEU A 135 -15.75 -5.49 -4.24
N TRP A 136 -14.63 -4.80 -4.41
CA TRP A 136 -14.51 -3.39 -4.03
C TRP A 136 -15.60 -2.52 -4.68
N GLU A 137 -15.91 -2.79 -5.93
CA GLU A 137 -16.90 -2.07 -6.73
C GLU A 137 -18.32 -2.22 -6.17
N GLU A 138 -18.67 -3.42 -5.69
CA GLU A 138 -19.94 -3.70 -5.04
C GLU A 138 -20.07 -2.93 -3.73
N LYS A 139 -18.99 -2.90 -2.95
CA LYS A 139 -18.92 -2.12 -1.71
C LYS A 139 -19.08 -0.63 -1.97
N VAL A 140 -18.44 -0.10 -3.01
CA VAL A 140 -18.60 1.31 -3.39
C VAL A 140 -20.04 1.62 -3.79
N GLU A 141 -20.72 0.73 -4.53
CA GLU A 141 -22.14 0.91 -4.88
C GLU A 141 -23.04 0.91 -3.66
N GLU A 142 -22.79 0.01 -2.71
CA GLU A 142 -23.52 -0.01 -1.43
C GLU A 142 -23.36 1.34 -0.68
N LEU A 143 -22.14 1.88 -0.60
CA LEU A 143 -21.91 3.17 0.04
C LEU A 143 -22.55 4.35 -0.70
N PHE A 144 -22.57 4.31 -2.03
CA PHE A 144 -23.25 5.34 -2.83
C PHE A 144 -24.78 5.26 -2.75
N ALA A 145 -25.33 4.07 -2.48
CA ALA A 145 -26.77 3.88 -2.28
C ALA A 145 -27.27 4.47 -0.96
N LEU A 146 -26.38 4.78 -0.02
CA LEU A 146 -26.73 5.42 1.23
C LEU A 146 -27.14 6.87 0.99
N ASP A 147 -28.08 7.36 1.79
CA ASP A 147 -28.47 8.77 1.77
C ASP A 147 -27.46 9.65 2.52
N ASN A 148 -26.19 9.51 2.14
CA ASN A 148 -25.08 10.22 2.73
C ASN A 148 -24.24 10.92 1.63
N ASN A 149 -24.33 12.23 1.58
CA ASN A 149 -23.64 13.05 0.61
C ASN A 149 -22.10 12.93 0.70
N ASN A 150 -21.56 12.59 1.88
CA ASN A 150 -20.12 12.45 2.06
C ASN A 150 -19.50 11.42 1.12
N PHE A 151 -20.20 10.30 0.85
CA PHE A 151 -19.71 9.29 -0.07
C PHE A 151 -19.95 9.68 -1.53
N ARG A 152 -21.10 10.31 -1.84
CA ARG A 152 -21.49 10.66 -3.21
C ARG A 152 -20.70 11.83 -3.79
N ASP A 153 -20.28 12.76 -2.94
CA ASP A 153 -19.57 13.98 -3.35
C ASP A 153 -18.05 13.78 -3.56
N ARG A 154 -17.56 12.54 -3.47
CA ARG A 154 -16.15 12.23 -3.58
C ARG A 154 -15.87 11.11 -4.59
N LEU A 155 -14.67 11.17 -5.18
CA LEU A 155 -14.14 10.07 -5.98
C LEU A 155 -13.74 8.92 -5.06
N MET A 156 -14.35 7.76 -5.22
CA MET A 156 -13.85 6.54 -4.58
C MET A 156 -12.68 5.99 -5.38
N TYR A 157 -11.61 5.62 -4.70
CA TYR A 157 -10.46 4.99 -5.33
C TYR A 157 -9.90 3.86 -4.46
N LYS A 158 -9.26 2.90 -5.11
CA LYS A 158 -8.52 1.82 -4.45
C LYS A 158 -7.20 1.62 -5.15
N ILE A 159 -6.11 1.59 -4.39
CA ILE A 159 -4.82 1.14 -4.89
C ILE A 159 -4.87 -0.38 -4.95
N GLU A 160 -4.87 -0.92 -6.15
CA GLU A 160 -4.95 -2.36 -6.35
C GLU A 160 -3.61 -3.02 -6.08
N LYS A 161 -2.57 -2.55 -6.76
CA LYS A 161 -1.21 -3.08 -6.64
C LYS A 161 -0.16 -2.17 -7.26
N LEU A 162 1.07 -2.38 -6.85
CA LEU A 162 2.27 -1.86 -7.50
C LEU A 162 2.97 -3.01 -8.21
N GLU A 163 3.30 -2.82 -9.47
CA GLU A 163 4.06 -3.79 -10.26
C GLU A 163 5.39 -3.18 -10.73
N VAL A 164 6.41 -4.01 -10.85
CA VAL A 164 7.74 -3.67 -11.35
C VAL A 164 8.05 -4.45 -12.63
N ARG A 165 8.67 -3.79 -13.60
CA ARG A 165 9.26 -4.43 -14.75
C ARG A 165 10.79 -4.34 -14.66
N LYS A 166 11.44 -5.47 -14.57
CA LYS A 166 12.89 -5.58 -14.71
C LYS A 166 13.21 -5.74 -16.19
N PHE A 167 14.44 -5.40 -16.54
CA PHE A 167 14.92 -5.49 -17.92
C PHE A 167 14.55 -6.83 -18.57
N CYS A 168 13.86 -6.80 -19.70
CA CYS A 168 13.36 -7.96 -20.46
C CYS A 168 12.40 -8.90 -19.72
N GLU A 169 11.87 -8.53 -18.54
CA GLU A 169 10.97 -9.38 -17.78
C GLU A 169 9.49 -8.91 -17.90
N ARG A 170 8.58 -9.84 -17.56
CA ARG A 170 7.15 -9.50 -17.37
C ARG A 170 6.97 -8.66 -16.11
N TRP A 171 5.87 -7.90 -16.05
CA TRP A 171 5.47 -7.17 -14.85
C TRP A 171 5.26 -8.14 -13.68
N LYS A 172 5.84 -7.82 -12.53
CA LYS A 172 5.74 -8.61 -11.29
C LYS A 172 5.19 -7.74 -10.17
N ASN A 173 4.30 -8.30 -9.37
CA ASN A 173 3.76 -7.61 -8.20
C ASN A 173 4.85 -7.30 -7.18
N VAL A 174 4.82 -6.08 -6.64
CA VAL A 174 5.65 -5.63 -5.52
C VAL A 174 4.82 -5.76 -4.25
N PRO A 175 5.14 -6.68 -3.34
CA PRO A 175 4.36 -6.85 -2.12
C PRO A 175 4.53 -5.65 -1.18
N LEU A 176 3.46 -5.26 -0.53
CA LEU A 176 3.51 -4.31 0.57
C LEU A 176 4.17 -4.98 1.78
N LYS A 177 5.13 -4.30 2.41
CA LYS A 177 5.85 -4.81 3.58
C LYS A 177 5.55 -3.93 4.80
N GLY A 178 5.93 -4.41 5.97
CA GLY A 178 5.68 -3.76 7.26
C GLY A 178 5.76 -2.24 7.21
N LYS A 179 4.95 -1.56 8.02
CA LYS A 179 4.74 -0.09 8.03
C LYS A 179 4.32 0.48 6.66
N ASN A 180 3.49 -0.27 5.91
CA ASN A 180 2.92 0.16 4.63
C ASN A 180 3.96 0.62 3.61
N THR A 181 5.01 -0.16 3.42
CA THR A 181 6.16 0.21 2.61
C THR A 181 6.30 -0.68 1.38
N TYR A 182 6.31 -0.10 0.19
CA TYR A 182 6.80 -0.75 -1.01
C TYR A 182 8.32 -0.62 -1.09
N VAL A 183 9.00 -1.75 -1.33
CA VAL A 183 10.44 -1.75 -1.56
C VAL A 183 10.69 -1.72 -3.07
N CYS A 184 11.12 -0.55 -3.54
CA CYS A 184 11.46 -0.31 -4.93
C CYS A 184 12.98 -0.30 -5.12
N TYR A 185 13.43 -0.56 -6.35
CA TYR A 185 14.85 -0.56 -6.71
C TYR A 185 15.15 0.59 -7.67
N SER A 186 16.35 1.16 -7.59
CA SER A 186 16.83 2.14 -8.55
C SER A 186 16.80 1.61 -9.99
N ASN A 187 16.69 2.51 -10.94
CA ASN A 187 16.75 2.21 -12.37
C ASN A 187 15.74 1.13 -12.80
N SER A 188 14.49 1.31 -12.40
CA SER A 188 13.42 0.34 -12.67
C SER A 188 12.12 1.04 -13.00
N ASP A 189 11.35 0.42 -13.91
CA ASP A 189 10.00 0.86 -14.28
C ASP A 189 8.97 0.28 -13.32
N TYR A 190 8.05 1.10 -12.90
CA TYR A 190 6.93 0.74 -12.04
C TYR A 190 5.62 1.14 -12.68
N LYS A 191 4.56 0.41 -12.34
CA LYS A 191 3.20 0.82 -12.61
C LYS A 191 2.34 0.62 -11.37
N LEU A 192 1.66 1.68 -10.97
CA LEU A 192 0.68 1.69 -9.92
C LEU A 192 -0.70 1.54 -10.56
N ILE A 193 -1.45 0.53 -10.13
CA ILE A 193 -2.79 0.26 -10.65
C ILE A 193 -3.79 0.77 -9.63
N ILE A 194 -4.68 1.66 -10.08
CA ILE A 194 -5.67 2.34 -9.26
C ILE A 194 -7.05 2.12 -9.90
N ASN A 195 -7.99 1.58 -9.14
CA ASN A 195 -9.39 1.54 -9.53
C ASN A 195 -10.07 2.82 -9.04
N LEU A 196 -10.87 3.43 -9.89
CA LEU A 196 -11.60 4.67 -9.63
C LEU A 196 -13.09 4.45 -9.87
N LYS A 197 -13.94 5.08 -9.05
CA LYS A 197 -15.38 5.05 -9.22
C LYS A 197 -16.01 6.32 -8.67
N LYS A 198 -16.93 6.93 -9.45
CA LYS A 198 -17.75 8.06 -9.02
C LYS A 198 -19.21 7.66 -8.94
N SER A 199 -19.99 8.41 -8.16
CA SER A 199 -21.44 8.23 -8.14
C SER A 199 -22.04 8.51 -9.53
N SER A 200 -23.00 7.69 -9.92
CA SER A 200 -23.73 7.82 -11.20
C SER A 200 -24.91 8.81 -11.14
N ASP A 201 -25.12 9.46 -9.99
CA ASP A 201 -26.23 10.40 -9.84
C ASP A 201 -26.12 11.59 -10.82
N LYS A 202 -27.25 11.98 -11.42
CA LYS A 202 -27.31 13.06 -12.41
C LYS A 202 -26.71 14.40 -11.91
N LYS A 203 -26.74 14.65 -10.59
CA LYS A 203 -26.13 15.84 -9.98
C LYS A 203 -24.59 15.78 -9.96
N SER A 204 -24.00 14.61 -10.21
CA SER A 204 -22.56 14.40 -10.22
C SER A 204 -21.97 14.38 -11.64
N SER A 205 -22.81 14.37 -12.70
CA SER A 205 -22.35 14.22 -14.08
C SER A 205 -21.46 15.37 -14.55
N ASP A 206 -21.68 16.59 -14.04
CA ASP A 206 -20.95 17.80 -14.48
C ASP A 206 -19.72 18.12 -13.61
N LYS A 207 -19.39 17.24 -12.68
CA LYS A 207 -18.30 17.47 -11.75
C LYS A 207 -17.03 16.72 -12.18
N ASN A 208 -15.93 17.46 -12.30
CA ASN A 208 -14.62 16.88 -12.53
C ASN A 208 -14.06 16.31 -11.22
N TYR A 209 -14.04 15.00 -11.10
CA TYR A 209 -13.42 14.31 -9.96
C TYR A 209 -11.93 14.13 -10.23
N ILE A 210 -11.10 14.65 -9.35
CA ILE A 210 -9.65 14.61 -9.48
C ILE A 210 -9.04 13.92 -8.26
N LEU A 211 -8.21 12.91 -8.50
CA LEU A 211 -7.32 12.33 -7.52
C LEU A 211 -5.93 12.96 -7.67
N ASN A 212 -5.48 13.67 -6.66
CA ASN A 212 -4.15 14.25 -6.63
C ASN A 212 -3.15 13.25 -6.05
N ILE A 213 -2.01 13.07 -6.72
CA ILE A 213 -0.92 12.20 -6.28
C ILE A 213 0.32 13.06 -6.10
N ASN A 214 0.78 13.16 -4.87
CA ASN A 214 1.97 13.94 -4.53
C ASN A 214 3.12 12.99 -4.17
N CYS A 215 4.32 13.28 -4.66
CA CYS A 215 5.52 12.48 -4.39
C CYS A 215 6.78 13.32 -4.58
N ASP A 216 7.91 12.75 -4.18
CA ASP A 216 9.23 13.32 -4.47
C ASP A 216 9.61 13.02 -5.94
N LYS A 217 9.53 14.04 -6.79
CA LYS A 217 9.80 13.95 -8.26
C LYS A 217 11.26 13.68 -8.58
N ASP A 218 12.17 14.03 -7.71
CA ASP A 218 13.60 13.72 -7.90
C ASP A 218 13.85 12.22 -7.81
N ILE A 219 12.96 11.52 -7.13
CA ILE A 219 13.04 10.07 -6.89
C ILE A 219 12.11 9.29 -7.81
N LEU A 220 10.85 9.71 -7.93
CA LEU A 220 9.81 9.05 -8.72
C LEU A 220 9.48 9.92 -9.94
N LYS A 221 10.12 9.60 -11.07
CA LYS A 221 9.97 10.36 -12.33
C LYS A 221 8.76 9.90 -13.12
N ASP A 222 8.19 10.80 -13.89
CA ASP A 222 7.10 10.55 -14.84
C ASP A 222 5.76 10.08 -14.20
N ILE A 223 5.60 10.26 -12.88
CA ILE A 223 4.34 9.94 -12.22
C ILE A 223 3.28 10.99 -12.57
N LEU A 224 2.07 10.54 -12.91
CA LEU A 224 0.93 11.44 -13.11
C LEU A 224 0.48 11.98 -11.76
N GLU A 225 0.48 13.31 -11.62
CA GLU A 225 0.11 14.01 -10.38
C GLU A 225 -1.40 14.14 -10.23
N PHE A 226 -2.11 14.15 -11.35
CA PHE A 226 -3.55 14.32 -11.40
C PHE A 226 -4.17 13.21 -12.23
N ILE A 227 -5.18 12.58 -11.68
CA ILE A 227 -5.99 11.60 -12.40
C ILE A 227 -7.43 12.11 -12.37
N SER A 228 -7.96 12.48 -13.52
CA SER A 228 -9.37 12.82 -13.70
C SER A 228 -10.16 11.58 -14.10
N LEU A 229 -11.43 11.54 -13.70
CA LEU A 229 -12.33 10.46 -14.04
C LEU A 229 -13.49 11.00 -14.89
N ASP A 230 -13.45 10.69 -16.18
CA ASP A 230 -14.51 11.10 -17.12
C ASP A 230 -15.67 10.08 -17.14
N ALA A 231 -15.35 8.80 -17.07
CA ALA A 231 -16.33 7.70 -16.99
C ALA A 231 -16.79 7.44 -15.55
N PRO A 232 -17.95 6.78 -15.34
CA PRO A 232 -18.42 6.38 -14.00
C PRO A 232 -17.45 5.47 -13.25
N ARG A 233 -16.70 4.67 -13.99
CA ARG A 233 -15.69 3.73 -13.47
C ARG A 233 -14.52 3.68 -14.41
N ASP A 234 -13.30 3.64 -13.88
CA ASP A 234 -12.09 3.45 -14.64
C ASP A 234 -11.01 2.72 -13.83
N LYS A 235 -10.12 2.06 -14.56
CA LYS A 235 -8.91 1.45 -14.03
C LYS A 235 -7.71 2.14 -14.64
N VAL A 236 -7.06 2.97 -13.87
CA VAL A 236 -5.94 3.77 -14.32
C VAL A 236 -4.62 3.10 -13.96
N THR A 237 -3.69 3.14 -14.92
CA THR A 237 -2.31 2.71 -14.72
C THR A 237 -1.40 3.93 -14.72
N ASN A 238 -0.90 4.31 -13.55
CA ASN A 238 0.09 5.36 -13.40
C ASN A 238 1.49 4.74 -13.47
N ARG A 239 2.26 5.10 -14.50
CA ARG A 239 3.63 4.60 -14.69
C ARG A 239 4.62 5.61 -14.17
N PHE A 240 5.66 5.11 -13.53
CA PHE A 240 6.77 5.93 -13.07
C PHE A 240 8.09 5.15 -13.12
N TYR A 241 9.16 5.91 -13.16
CA TYR A 241 10.51 5.40 -13.20
C TYR A 241 11.27 5.86 -11.95
N THR A 242 12.07 4.97 -11.38
CA THR A 242 12.98 5.30 -10.29
C THR A 242 14.36 5.59 -10.84
N GLY A 243 14.80 6.84 -10.71
CA GLY A 243 16.13 7.24 -11.19
C GLY A 243 17.29 6.50 -10.50
N TYR A 244 18.49 6.76 -10.97
CA TYR A 244 19.72 6.33 -10.30
C TYR A 244 19.99 7.22 -9.09
N PHE A 245 20.45 6.65 -7.98
CA PHE A 245 20.89 7.39 -6.80
C PHE A 245 22.12 6.72 -6.15
N ASN A 246 22.98 7.54 -5.55
CA ASN A 246 24.26 7.09 -4.99
C ASN A 246 24.18 6.56 -3.57
N THR A 247 23.07 6.80 -2.86
CA THR A 247 22.86 6.37 -1.48
C THR A 247 22.28 4.97 -1.42
N ASP A 248 22.62 4.18 -0.41
CA ASP A 248 22.15 2.81 -0.23
C ASP A 248 20.64 2.69 -0.11
N GLN A 249 20.01 3.69 0.50
CA GLN A 249 18.58 3.72 0.73
C GLN A 249 18.07 5.16 0.67
N ARG A 250 16.94 5.35 0.05
CA ARG A 250 16.14 6.58 0.11
C ARG A 250 14.72 6.25 0.49
N TYR A 251 14.06 7.21 1.08
CA TYR A 251 12.66 7.09 1.47
C TYR A 251 11.87 8.19 0.77
N SER A 252 10.72 7.82 0.26
CA SER A 252 9.73 8.73 -0.32
C SER A 252 8.34 8.28 0.11
N GLN A 253 7.34 9.08 -0.19
CA GLN A 253 5.94 8.76 0.04
C GLN A 253 5.13 9.05 -1.22
N LEU A 254 4.15 8.19 -1.48
CA LEU A 254 3.04 8.51 -2.36
C LEU A 254 1.91 9.01 -1.48
N ILE A 255 1.49 10.25 -1.72
CA ILE A 255 0.42 10.91 -0.97
C ILE A 255 -0.75 11.10 -1.92
N PHE A 256 -1.85 10.43 -1.64
CA PHE A 256 -3.09 10.52 -2.41
C PHE A 256 -4.04 11.44 -1.68
N ARG A 257 -4.52 12.47 -2.36
CA ARG A 257 -5.44 13.44 -1.81
C ARG A 257 -6.72 13.49 -2.63
N ASN A 258 -7.84 13.34 -1.96
CA ASN A 258 -9.17 13.34 -2.56
C ASN A 258 -10.15 14.11 -1.65
N PRO A 259 -10.09 15.46 -1.60
CA PRO A 259 -11.00 16.25 -0.80
C PRO A 259 -12.43 16.18 -1.37
N PRO A 260 -13.46 16.38 -0.54
CA PRO A 260 -14.82 16.57 -1.06
C PRO A 260 -14.88 17.83 -1.94
N GLN A 261 -15.70 17.78 -2.99
CA GLN A 261 -15.76 18.86 -3.98
C GLN A 261 -16.21 20.22 -3.41
N LYS A 262 -16.98 20.22 -2.32
CA LYS A 262 -17.47 21.43 -1.65
C LYS A 262 -16.47 21.97 -0.61
N SER A 263 -15.31 21.36 -0.45
CA SER A 263 -14.33 21.79 0.54
C SER A 263 -13.51 22.95 -0.01
N GLU A 264 -13.63 24.12 0.60
CA GLU A 264 -12.79 25.28 0.33
C GLU A 264 -11.34 25.09 0.81
N VAL A 265 -11.08 24.04 1.60
CA VAL A 265 -9.77 23.75 2.22
C VAL A 265 -9.00 22.73 1.42
N GLU A 266 -8.45 23.11 0.27
CA GLU A 266 -7.65 22.24 -0.60
C GLU A 266 -6.37 21.67 0.06
N ASN A 267 -5.85 22.32 1.09
CA ASN A 267 -4.54 22.00 1.70
C ASN A 267 -4.61 21.21 3.00
N SER A 268 -5.76 20.63 3.36
CA SER A 268 -5.89 19.87 4.59
C SER A 268 -5.28 18.47 4.49
N ASN A 269 -4.27 18.18 5.31
CA ASN A 269 -3.65 16.86 5.45
C ASN A 269 -4.63 15.76 5.93
N LYS A 270 -5.83 16.11 6.36
CA LYS A 270 -6.85 15.13 6.81
C LYS A 270 -7.32 14.21 5.69
N TYR A 271 -7.27 14.67 4.44
CA TYR A 271 -7.67 13.89 3.26
C TYR A 271 -6.55 13.02 2.68
N ASP A 272 -5.37 13.06 3.30
CA ASP A 272 -4.21 12.35 2.79
C ASP A 272 -4.27 10.86 3.11
N PHE A 273 -4.08 10.03 2.07
CA PHE A 273 -3.75 8.63 2.20
C PHE A 273 -2.30 8.43 1.77
N LYS A 274 -1.48 7.76 2.61
CA LYS A 274 -0.04 7.71 2.43
C LYS A 274 0.48 6.28 2.30
N ILE A 275 1.34 6.05 1.31
CA ILE A 275 2.10 4.81 1.16
C ILE A 275 3.58 5.15 1.15
N ASN A 276 4.35 4.44 1.97
CA ASN A 276 5.80 4.63 2.02
C ASN A 276 6.49 3.89 0.87
N ILE A 277 7.49 4.54 0.29
CA ILE A 277 8.37 3.96 -0.72
C ILE A 277 9.78 3.93 -0.12
N LYS A 278 10.34 2.72 -0.01
CA LYS A 278 11.75 2.52 0.33
C LYS A 278 12.51 2.15 -0.92
N LEU A 279 13.41 3.02 -1.35
CA LEU A 279 14.25 2.78 -2.52
C LEU A 279 15.55 2.13 -2.10
N LYS A 280 15.92 1.08 -2.80
CA LYS A 280 17.18 0.37 -2.63
C LYS A 280 17.98 0.42 -3.91
N LYS A 281 19.29 0.53 -3.77
CA LYS A 281 20.20 0.42 -4.90
C LYS A 281 20.14 -1.00 -5.50
N ARG A 282 20.18 -1.10 -6.81
CA ARG A 282 20.17 -2.39 -7.49
C ARG A 282 21.58 -2.95 -7.56
N LYS A 283 21.88 -3.95 -6.77
CA LYS A 283 23.22 -4.56 -6.68
C LYS A 283 23.66 -5.32 -7.94
N PHE A 284 22.71 -5.71 -8.80
CA PHE A 284 22.97 -6.57 -9.94
C PHE A 284 23.95 -5.96 -10.96
N TYR A 285 23.87 -4.64 -11.17
CA TYR A 285 24.76 -3.98 -12.14
C TYR A 285 26.20 -3.93 -11.68
N SER A 286 26.46 -3.80 -10.38
CA SER A 286 27.81 -3.83 -9.82
C SER A 286 28.48 -5.19 -10.03
N ILE A 287 27.70 -6.28 -9.83
CA ILE A 287 28.17 -7.65 -10.06
C ILE A 287 28.42 -7.91 -11.54
N LEU A 288 27.49 -7.53 -12.39
CA LEU A 288 27.61 -7.71 -13.85
C LEU A 288 28.81 -6.91 -14.40
N PHE A 289 28.99 -5.67 -13.93
CA PHE A 289 30.12 -4.83 -14.35
C PHE A 289 31.46 -5.39 -13.88
N GLY A 290 31.52 -5.90 -12.64
CA GLY A 290 32.70 -6.59 -12.11
C GLY A 290 33.06 -7.85 -12.91
N LEU A 291 32.05 -8.65 -13.27
CA LEU A 291 32.23 -9.83 -14.16
C LEU A 291 32.69 -9.43 -15.58
N LEU A 292 32.09 -8.37 -16.15
CA LEU A 292 32.48 -7.86 -17.47
C LEU A 292 33.94 -7.38 -17.49
N ILE A 293 34.36 -6.62 -16.47
CA ILE A 293 35.74 -6.20 -16.32
C ILE A 293 36.66 -7.40 -16.16
N GLY A 294 36.26 -8.39 -15.32
CA GLY A 294 37.03 -9.63 -15.14
C GLY A 294 37.23 -10.40 -16.46
N ILE A 295 36.16 -10.56 -17.24
CA ILE A 295 36.22 -11.23 -18.54
C ILE A 295 37.07 -10.43 -19.53
N LEU A 296 36.91 -9.11 -19.62
CA LEU A 296 37.69 -8.24 -20.50
C LEU A 296 39.18 -8.33 -20.16
N THR A 297 39.52 -8.32 -18.88
CA THR A 297 40.91 -8.44 -18.39
C THR A 297 41.48 -9.84 -18.70
N ALA A 298 40.65 -10.89 -18.56
CA ALA A 298 41.05 -12.24 -18.93
C ALA A 298 41.34 -12.39 -20.44
N VAL A 299 40.45 -11.85 -21.30
CA VAL A 299 40.58 -11.88 -22.75
C VAL A 299 41.81 -11.10 -23.21
N THR A 300 42.04 -9.89 -22.69
CA THR A 300 43.21 -9.08 -23.05
C THR A 300 44.52 -9.75 -22.63
N LYS A 301 44.57 -10.37 -21.46
CA LYS A 301 45.75 -11.13 -21.05
C LYS A 301 45.94 -12.41 -21.84
N TYR A 302 44.84 -13.14 -22.13
CA TYR A 302 44.89 -14.33 -22.95
C TYR A 302 45.47 -14.04 -24.36
N ASN A 303 45.00 -12.97 -25.02
CA ASN A 303 45.53 -12.50 -26.31
C ASN A 303 47.00 -12.05 -26.17
N GLY A 304 47.36 -11.37 -25.06
CA GLY A 304 48.75 -10.99 -24.77
C GLY A 304 49.64 -12.23 -24.54
N ILE A 305 49.12 -13.27 -23.87
CA ILE A 305 49.89 -14.51 -23.65
C ILE A 305 50.07 -15.28 -24.95
N ILE A 306 49.06 -15.33 -25.82
CA ILE A 306 49.18 -15.98 -27.11
C ILE A 306 50.22 -15.28 -27.99
N THR A 307 50.25 -13.97 -28.01
CA THR A 307 51.28 -13.20 -28.71
C THR A 307 52.67 -13.35 -28.08
N PHE A 308 52.77 -13.43 -26.76
CA PHE A 308 54.02 -13.64 -26.03
C PHE A 308 54.50 -15.11 -26.09
N SER A 309 53.61 -16.10 -26.07
CA SER A 309 54.00 -17.50 -26.17
C SER A 309 54.55 -17.89 -27.52
N LYS A 310 54.20 -17.16 -28.58
CA LYS A 310 54.85 -17.28 -29.88
C LYS A 310 56.28 -16.78 -29.89
N VAL A 311 56.69 -15.93 -28.97
CA VAL A 311 58.01 -15.34 -28.88
C VAL A 311 58.90 -16.01 -27.80
N TRP A 312 58.27 -16.58 -26.75
CA TRP A 312 58.97 -17.19 -25.62
C TRP A 312 58.36 -18.56 -25.27
N ASN A 313 59.15 -19.61 -25.32
CA ASN A 313 58.77 -20.99 -24.93
C ASN A 313 58.57 -21.07 -23.41
N LYS A 314 57.41 -20.66 -22.88
CA LYS A 314 57.11 -20.67 -21.45
C LYS A 314 56.37 -21.95 -21.03
N SER A 315 56.68 -22.45 -19.83
CA SER A 315 56.15 -23.64 -19.23
C SER A 315 54.65 -23.51 -18.79
N ILE A 316 53.90 -24.58 -18.82
CA ILE A 316 52.48 -24.68 -18.48
C ILE A 316 52.12 -24.05 -17.08
N PRO A 317 52.93 -24.17 -16.01
CA PRO A 317 52.64 -23.54 -14.72
C PRO A 317 52.51 -22.01 -14.76
N GLU A 318 53.32 -21.32 -15.54
CA GLU A 318 53.25 -19.87 -15.68
C GLU A 318 51.95 -19.39 -16.39
N ILE A 319 51.40 -20.23 -17.26
CA ILE A 319 50.14 -19.93 -17.95
C ILE A 319 48.98 -19.97 -16.94
N ILE A 320 49.02 -20.90 -15.97
CA ILE A 320 48.00 -21.05 -14.93
C ILE A 320 48.00 -19.83 -14.00
N ASP A 321 49.18 -19.38 -13.56
CA ASP A 321 49.32 -18.19 -12.68
C ASP A 321 48.75 -16.92 -13.37
N TYR A 322 48.94 -16.77 -14.68
CA TYR A 322 48.41 -15.63 -15.40
C TYR A 322 46.88 -15.70 -15.60
N SER A 323 46.29 -16.90 -15.55
CA SER A 323 44.83 -17.06 -15.67
C SER A 323 44.12 -16.73 -14.37
N PHE A 324 44.75 -16.97 -13.21
CA PHE A 324 44.16 -16.69 -11.90
C PHE A 324 44.13 -15.19 -11.58
N LEU A 325 45.10 -14.42 -12.06
CA LEU A 325 45.19 -12.98 -11.72
C LEU A 325 43.99 -12.16 -12.25
N PRO A 326 43.49 -12.35 -13.49
CA PRO A 326 42.25 -11.68 -13.93
C PRO A 326 41.02 -12.11 -13.16
N LEU A 327 40.95 -13.36 -12.72
CA LEU A 327 39.84 -13.86 -11.91
C LEU A 327 39.86 -13.25 -10.51
N ILE A 328 41.04 -13.11 -9.92
CA ILE A 328 41.25 -12.42 -8.64
C ILE A 328 40.89 -10.93 -8.76
N ILE A 329 41.33 -10.25 -9.82
CA ILE A 329 41.00 -8.83 -10.09
C ILE A 329 39.50 -8.66 -10.28
N GLY A 330 38.84 -9.58 -11.00
CA GLY A 330 37.39 -9.61 -11.15
C GLY A 330 36.67 -9.77 -9.81
N LEU A 331 37.11 -10.70 -8.97
CA LEU A 331 36.59 -10.92 -7.63
C LEU A 331 36.82 -9.71 -6.69
N ILE A 332 38.03 -9.15 -6.72
CA ILE A 332 38.35 -7.92 -5.97
C ILE A 332 37.49 -6.75 -6.43
N SER A 333 37.30 -6.59 -7.74
CA SER A 333 36.41 -5.56 -8.29
C SER A 333 34.98 -5.75 -7.81
N VAL A 334 34.45 -6.99 -7.85
CA VAL A 334 33.11 -7.31 -7.31
C VAL A 334 33.05 -6.99 -5.81
N PHE A 335 34.10 -7.35 -5.06
CA PHE A 335 34.16 -7.12 -3.61
C PHE A 335 34.26 -5.62 -3.28
N LEU A 336 35.10 -4.88 -3.99
CA LEU A 336 35.25 -3.43 -3.81
C LEU A 336 33.97 -2.70 -4.19
N PHE A 337 33.33 -3.04 -5.33
CA PHE A 337 32.04 -2.48 -5.69
C PHE A 337 30.95 -2.86 -4.68
N HIS A 338 30.95 -4.08 -4.15
CA HIS A 338 30.02 -4.50 -3.10
C HIS A 338 30.25 -3.74 -1.80
N LYS A 339 31.50 -3.43 -1.46
CA LYS A 339 31.86 -2.63 -0.26
C LYS A 339 31.50 -1.16 -0.44
N TYR A 340 31.72 -0.61 -1.64
CA TYR A 340 31.28 0.75 -1.99
C TYR A 340 29.77 0.88 -2.11
N ASP A 341 29.06 -0.17 -2.51
CA ASP A 341 27.60 -0.23 -2.52
C ASP A 341 26.99 -0.32 -1.10
N LYS A 342 27.79 -0.54 -0.06
CA LYS A 342 27.36 -0.53 1.35
C LYS A 342 27.58 0.79 2.06
N LYS A 343 28.31 1.74 1.49
CA LYS A 343 28.45 3.09 1.99
C LYS A 343 27.52 4.04 1.22
#